data_d313c4a8d090fcb5a9e27ab0ff7bb06f
#
_entry.id   d313c4a8d090fcb5a9e27ab0ff7bb06f
#
_cell.length_a   1.000
_cell.length_b   1.000
_cell.length_c   1.000
_cell.angle_alpha   90.00
_cell.angle_beta   90.00
_cell.angle_gamma   90.00
#
_symmetry.space_group_name_H-M   'P 1'
#
loop_
_entity.id
_entity.type
_entity.pdbx_description
1 polymer ?
#
loop_
_entity_poly.entity_id
_entity_poly.type
_entity_poly.pdbx_seq_one_letter_code
_entity_poly.pdbx_strand_id
1 'polypeptide(L)'
;MGKSKKIVMTGGGTAGHVTPNIALMPALQQAGYEITYIGSYNGMEKELIEAQNIPYIGISSGKLRRYFDWKNFSDPFKVLKGYGQAISLLKKIKPDVVFSKGGFVSVPVVLAAKHCHIPAIIHESDITPGLANRIAIRGAKKVCCNFPETMKYLPSDKAILTGSPIRRELFSGDADAAVRYCGFPDRNKPVLLIVGGSSGSKAINDAVRKVLPELLENFYIIHLCGKGNLDEHLKGLIGYAQFEYASAELTDMFALADMAISRAGANAICELLALHKPNILIPLSAAASRGDQILNAKSFEKQGFSYVLEEEQLTEQTLLSAVDEVFNNRDIYVKAMAESGQMDSIGTIVKLIESQTK
;
A
#
# COMPACT_ATOMS: atom_id res chain seq x y z
N MET A 1 29.34 7.28 -24.19
CA MET A 1 28.36 6.56 -23.34
C MET A 1 28.19 7.37 -22.07
N GLY A 2 26.98 7.91 -21.81
CA GLY A 2 26.69 8.63 -20.56
C GLY A 2 26.90 7.68 -19.37
N LYS A 3 27.35 8.22 -18.23
CA LYS A 3 27.48 7.47 -16.97
C LYS A 3 26.10 6.90 -16.60
N SER A 4 26.00 5.58 -16.38
CA SER A 4 24.77 4.95 -15.92
C SER A 4 24.35 5.56 -14.59
N LYS A 5 23.10 6.01 -14.49
CA LYS A 5 22.53 6.54 -13.24
C LYS A 5 22.25 5.37 -12.30
N LYS A 6 22.58 5.49 -11.02
CA LYS A 6 22.38 4.43 -10.03
C LYS A 6 21.46 4.90 -8.89
N ILE A 7 20.47 4.09 -8.58
CA ILE A 7 19.60 4.32 -7.45
C ILE A 7 19.61 3.13 -6.50
N VAL A 8 19.68 3.42 -5.20
CA VAL A 8 19.39 2.43 -4.16
C VAL A 8 17.98 2.66 -3.67
N MET A 9 17.13 1.63 -3.75
CA MET A 9 15.80 1.64 -3.17
C MET A 9 15.77 0.83 -1.87
N THR A 10 14.93 1.21 -0.92
CA THR A 10 14.77 0.53 0.36
C THR A 10 13.35 0.67 0.90
N GLY A 11 12.95 -0.31 1.67
CA GLY A 11 11.64 -0.39 2.32
C GLY A 11 11.38 -1.83 2.71
N GLY A 12 10.53 -2.07 3.70
CA GLY A 12 10.24 -3.45 4.07
C GLY A 12 9.45 -3.59 5.36
N GLY A 13 9.28 -4.84 5.75
CA GLY A 13 8.51 -5.24 6.92
C GLY A 13 7.02 -5.45 6.66
N THR A 14 6.45 -4.82 5.65
CA THR A 14 5.08 -5.04 5.15
C THR A 14 5.02 -4.84 3.64
N ALA A 15 4.05 -5.46 2.97
CA ALA A 15 3.81 -5.26 1.54
C ALA A 15 3.60 -3.78 1.19
N GLY A 16 2.95 -3.02 2.08
CA GLY A 16 2.72 -1.58 1.91
C GLY A 16 3.98 -0.71 1.77
N HIS A 17 5.15 -1.19 2.24
CA HIS A 17 6.43 -0.51 2.04
C HIS A 17 7.18 -1.01 0.80
N VAL A 18 6.70 -2.06 0.15
CA VAL A 18 7.38 -2.70 -0.99
C VAL A 18 6.66 -2.43 -2.30
N THR A 19 5.35 -2.66 -2.33
CA THR A 19 4.53 -2.54 -3.55
C THR A 19 4.67 -1.17 -4.24
N PRO A 20 4.68 -0.02 -3.53
CA PRO A 20 4.88 1.26 -4.20
C PRO A 20 6.31 1.46 -4.72
N ASN A 21 7.31 0.80 -4.12
CA ASN A 21 8.66 0.77 -4.70
C ASN A 21 8.65 0.01 -6.03
N ILE A 22 7.96 -1.15 -6.07
CA ILE A 22 7.81 -1.94 -7.31
C ILE A 22 7.11 -1.11 -8.40
N ALA A 23 6.07 -0.36 -8.04
CA ALA A 23 5.36 0.52 -8.99
C ALA A 23 6.25 1.61 -9.63
N LEU A 24 7.31 2.05 -8.94
CA LEU A 24 8.27 3.04 -9.45
C LEU A 24 9.35 2.43 -10.36
N MET A 25 9.68 1.14 -10.19
CA MET A 25 10.83 0.53 -10.84
C MET A 25 10.81 0.61 -12.37
N PRO A 26 9.69 0.31 -13.07
CA PRO A 26 9.65 0.39 -14.53
C PRO A 26 9.94 1.80 -15.05
N ALA A 27 9.39 2.84 -14.40
CA ALA A 27 9.62 4.22 -14.79
C ALA A 27 11.06 4.68 -14.51
N LEU A 28 11.67 4.22 -13.42
CA LEU A 28 13.07 4.49 -13.11
C LEU A 28 14.00 3.80 -14.08
N GLN A 29 13.73 2.55 -14.46
CA GLN A 29 14.51 1.83 -15.47
C GLN A 29 14.41 2.52 -16.84
N GLN A 30 13.20 2.97 -17.22
CA GLN A 30 12.98 3.74 -18.44
C GLN A 30 13.73 5.09 -18.42
N ALA A 31 13.88 5.71 -17.24
CA ALA A 31 14.69 6.91 -17.05
C ALA A 31 16.21 6.65 -16.99
N GLY A 32 16.64 5.39 -17.20
CA GLY A 32 18.04 4.98 -17.30
C GLY A 32 18.73 4.67 -15.96
N TYR A 33 17.94 4.40 -14.90
CA TYR A 33 18.51 4.01 -13.60
C TYR A 33 18.80 2.52 -13.50
N GLU A 34 20.00 2.19 -13.03
CA GLU A 34 20.32 0.87 -12.48
C GLU A 34 19.84 0.82 -11.02
N ILE A 35 18.91 -0.09 -10.75
CA ILE A 35 18.28 -0.20 -9.42
C ILE A 35 18.98 -1.28 -8.62
N THR A 36 19.33 -0.99 -7.37
CA THR A 36 19.71 -1.97 -6.35
C THR A 36 18.79 -1.80 -5.15
N TYR A 37 18.25 -2.90 -4.61
CA TYR A 37 17.40 -2.86 -3.44
C TYR A 37 18.15 -3.30 -2.19
N ILE A 38 18.05 -2.51 -1.11
CA ILE A 38 18.57 -2.87 0.21
C ILE A 38 17.39 -3.11 1.15
N GLY A 39 17.28 -4.33 1.68
CA GLY A 39 16.23 -4.75 2.59
C GLY A 39 16.76 -5.60 3.74
N SER A 40 15.89 -6.25 4.51
CA SER A 40 16.29 -7.15 5.58
C SER A 40 16.67 -8.55 5.03
N TYR A 41 17.45 -9.31 5.79
CA TYR A 41 17.89 -10.65 5.35
C TYR A 41 16.73 -11.61 5.03
N ASN A 42 15.68 -11.58 5.86
CA ASN A 42 14.58 -12.53 5.83
C ASN A 42 13.20 -11.84 5.85
N GLY A 43 13.10 -10.64 5.27
CA GLY A 43 11.82 -9.94 5.14
C GLY A 43 11.07 -10.38 3.91
N MET A 44 9.74 -10.21 3.93
CA MET A 44 8.88 -10.47 2.77
C MET A 44 9.28 -9.64 1.54
N GLU A 45 9.93 -8.51 1.75
CA GLU A 45 10.44 -7.67 0.68
C GLU A 45 11.44 -8.38 -0.23
N LYS A 46 12.17 -9.38 0.30
CA LYS A 46 13.17 -10.10 -0.48
C LYS A 46 12.52 -10.85 -1.65
N GLU A 47 11.56 -11.69 -1.37
CA GLU A 47 10.86 -12.48 -2.40
C GLU A 47 10.16 -11.59 -3.42
N LEU A 48 9.51 -10.51 -2.95
CA LEU A 48 8.78 -9.59 -3.82
C LEU A 48 9.71 -8.83 -4.78
N ILE A 49 10.90 -8.45 -4.33
CA ILE A 49 11.88 -7.70 -5.14
C ILE A 49 12.67 -8.63 -6.08
N GLU A 50 13.08 -9.81 -5.59
CA GLU A 50 13.77 -10.81 -6.42
C GLU A 50 12.87 -11.27 -7.59
N ALA A 51 11.55 -11.37 -7.37
CA ALA A 51 10.57 -11.64 -8.42
C ALA A 51 10.53 -10.56 -9.53
N GLN A 52 11.01 -9.35 -9.26
CA GLN A 52 11.16 -8.27 -10.26
C GLN A 52 12.52 -8.30 -10.99
N ASN A 53 13.35 -9.32 -10.75
CA ASN A 53 14.74 -9.41 -11.29
C ASN A 53 15.61 -8.21 -10.89
N ILE A 54 15.37 -7.60 -9.72
CA ILE A 54 16.14 -6.50 -9.17
C ILE A 54 17.20 -7.05 -8.19
N PRO A 55 18.47 -6.65 -8.30
CA PRO A 55 19.50 -7.02 -7.34
C PRO A 55 19.12 -6.65 -5.91
N TYR A 56 19.06 -7.64 -5.01
CA TYR A 56 18.71 -7.49 -3.62
C TYR A 56 19.90 -7.73 -2.70
N ILE A 57 20.09 -6.86 -1.72
CA ILE A 57 21.13 -7.00 -0.70
C ILE A 57 20.50 -6.88 0.69
N GLY A 58 20.65 -7.94 1.49
CA GLY A 58 20.16 -7.96 2.87
C GLY A 58 21.12 -7.26 3.84
N ILE A 59 20.55 -6.50 4.79
CA ILE A 59 21.28 -5.93 5.92
C ILE A 59 20.63 -6.31 7.25
N SER A 60 21.37 -6.13 8.34
CA SER A 60 20.83 -6.26 9.69
C SER A 60 19.81 -5.15 9.95
N SER A 61 18.65 -5.51 10.45
CA SER A 61 17.60 -4.56 10.84
C SER A 61 16.99 -4.97 12.17
N GLY A 62 16.63 -3.98 13.00
CA GLY A 62 15.91 -4.19 14.26
C GLY A 62 14.48 -3.63 14.12
N LYS A 63 13.51 -4.26 14.76
CA LYS A 63 12.16 -3.71 14.92
C LYS A 63 12.07 -3.04 16.28
N LEU A 64 11.98 -1.72 16.32
CA LEU A 64 11.65 -1.02 17.58
C LEU A 64 10.18 -1.29 17.91
N ARG A 65 9.93 -2.27 18.79
CA ARG A 65 8.59 -2.65 19.26
C ARG A 65 8.16 -1.71 20.37
N ARG A 66 6.90 -1.32 20.37
CA ARG A 66 6.34 -0.41 21.38
C ARG A 66 6.00 -1.09 22.71
N TYR A 67 5.86 -2.42 22.69
CA TYR A 67 5.66 -3.21 23.90
C TYR A 67 6.98 -3.77 24.42
N PHE A 68 7.02 -4.11 25.71
CA PHE A 68 8.19 -4.71 26.32
C PHE A 68 8.46 -6.08 25.66
N ASP A 69 9.60 -6.19 25.00
CA ASP A 69 10.11 -7.43 24.41
C ASP A 69 11.62 -7.44 24.65
N TRP A 70 12.16 -8.54 25.14
CA TRP A 70 13.62 -8.71 25.35
C TRP A 70 14.44 -8.41 24.09
N LYS A 71 13.84 -8.58 22.92
CA LYS A 71 14.44 -8.21 21.62
C LYS A 71 14.67 -6.71 21.48
N ASN A 72 13.97 -5.87 22.24
CA ASN A 72 14.18 -4.42 22.24
C ASN A 72 15.59 -4.04 22.71
N PHE A 73 16.25 -4.89 23.53
CA PHE A 73 17.63 -4.66 23.96
C PHE A 73 18.66 -5.02 22.87
N SER A 74 18.37 -5.99 22.00
CA SER A 74 19.25 -6.38 20.90
C SER A 74 19.01 -5.57 19.61
N ASP A 75 17.83 -5.00 19.42
CA ASP A 75 17.46 -4.31 18.21
C ASP A 75 18.26 -3.02 17.94
N PRO A 76 18.64 -2.18 18.93
CA PRO A 76 19.56 -1.06 18.69
C PRO A 76 20.92 -1.49 18.12
N PHE A 77 21.49 -2.60 18.62
CA PHE A 77 22.75 -3.14 18.09
C PHE A 77 22.61 -3.65 16.66
N LYS A 78 21.45 -4.26 16.32
CA LYS A 78 21.15 -4.67 14.95
C LYS A 78 21.02 -3.47 14.00
N VAL A 79 20.39 -2.39 14.47
CA VAL A 79 20.28 -1.14 13.71
C VAL A 79 21.67 -0.52 13.48
N LEU A 80 22.52 -0.49 14.50
CA LEU A 80 23.90 0.02 14.40
C LEU A 80 24.75 -0.83 13.44
N LYS A 81 24.63 -2.17 13.53
CA LYS A 81 25.26 -3.09 12.58
C LYS A 81 24.78 -2.83 11.15
N GLY A 82 23.45 -2.70 10.97
CA GLY A 82 22.86 -2.40 9.66
C GLY A 82 23.32 -1.06 9.11
N TYR A 83 23.51 -0.06 9.98
CA TYR A 83 24.06 1.24 9.56
C TYR A 83 25.49 1.13 9.03
N GLY A 84 26.37 0.40 9.71
CA GLY A 84 27.73 0.14 9.22
C GLY A 84 27.74 -0.63 7.90
N GLN A 85 26.87 -1.65 7.76
CA GLN A 85 26.70 -2.39 6.52
C GLN A 85 26.19 -1.49 5.38
N ALA A 86 25.21 -0.64 5.65
CA ALA A 86 24.68 0.31 4.67
C ALA A 86 25.75 1.30 4.18
N ILE A 87 26.58 1.85 5.08
CA ILE A 87 27.70 2.71 4.71
C ILE A 87 28.67 1.98 3.75
N SER A 88 29.05 0.75 4.09
CA SER A 88 29.96 -0.04 3.24
C SER A 88 29.36 -0.30 1.86
N LEU A 89 28.06 -0.68 1.80
CA LEU A 89 27.34 -0.92 0.55
C LEU A 89 27.21 0.35 -0.30
N LEU A 90 26.81 1.47 0.29
CA LEU A 90 26.66 2.74 -0.42
C LEU A 90 28.01 3.25 -0.98
N LYS A 91 29.10 3.07 -0.24
CA LYS A 91 30.47 3.38 -0.73
C LYS A 91 30.90 2.48 -1.91
N LYS A 92 30.44 1.21 -1.91
CA LYS A 92 30.73 0.25 -3.00
C LYS A 92 29.88 0.51 -4.24
N ILE A 93 28.55 0.66 -4.06
CA ILE A 93 27.56 0.87 -5.15
C ILE A 93 27.73 2.25 -5.76
N LYS A 94 28.01 3.27 -4.93
CA LYS A 94 28.10 4.70 -5.29
C LYS A 94 26.85 5.17 -6.02
N PRO A 95 25.65 5.02 -5.42
CA PRO A 95 24.42 5.47 -6.05
C PRO A 95 24.37 6.99 -6.10
N ASP A 96 23.69 7.53 -7.11
CA ASP A 96 23.45 8.96 -7.25
C ASP A 96 22.36 9.46 -6.28
N VAL A 97 21.44 8.56 -5.90
CA VAL A 97 20.32 8.86 -5.00
C VAL A 97 19.84 7.60 -4.25
N VAL A 98 19.26 7.80 -3.08
CA VAL A 98 18.55 6.77 -2.30
C VAL A 98 17.07 7.11 -2.25
N PHE A 99 16.20 6.14 -2.53
CA PHE A 99 14.75 6.28 -2.35
C PHE A 99 14.25 5.27 -1.30
N SER A 100 13.44 5.75 -0.36
CA SER A 100 12.92 4.93 0.74
C SER A 100 11.41 5.05 0.86
N LYS A 101 10.71 3.92 0.89
CA LYS A 101 9.27 3.85 1.18
C LYS A 101 8.97 3.64 2.67
N GLY A 102 10.00 3.56 3.50
CA GLY A 102 9.85 3.38 4.94
C GLY A 102 10.04 1.94 5.43
N GLY A 103 9.57 1.68 6.65
CA GLY A 103 9.91 0.45 7.37
C GLY A 103 11.24 0.56 8.12
N PHE A 104 11.43 -0.29 9.15
CA PHE A 104 12.60 -0.17 10.03
C PHE A 104 13.93 -0.44 9.33
N VAL A 105 13.95 -1.26 8.29
CA VAL A 105 15.15 -1.55 7.50
C VAL A 105 15.65 -0.32 6.73
N SER A 106 14.78 0.61 6.40
CA SER A 106 15.15 1.82 5.67
C SER A 106 15.90 2.85 6.52
N VAL A 107 15.69 2.84 7.84
CA VAL A 107 16.31 3.81 8.75
C VAL A 107 17.84 3.80 8.65
N PRO A 108 18.55 2.65 8.82
CA PRO A 108 20.00 2.62 8.67
C PRO A 108 20.46 3.03 7.27
N VAL A 109 19.71 2.71 6.21
CA VAL A 109 20.08 3.05 4.82
C VAL A 109 20.00 4.57 4.59
N VAL A 110 18.90 5.22 5.02
CA VAL A 110 18.72 6.67 4.84
C VAL A 110 19.73 7.47 5.68
N LEU A 111 20.03 7.04 6.90
CA LEU A 111 21.04 7.68 7.73
C LEU A 111 22.45 7.48 7.16
N ALA A 112 22.75 6.29 6.61
CA ALA A 112 24.01 6.02 5.93
C ALA A 112 24.16 6.85 4.64
N ALA A 113 23.09 7.07 3.88
CA ALA A 113 23.08 7.94 2.72
C ALA A 113 23.51 9.38 3.09
N LYS A 114 22.91 9.92 4.19
CA LYS A 114 23.35 11.22 4.73
C LYS A 114 24.84 11.24 5.09
N HIS A 115 25.32 10.19 5.77
CA HIS A 115 26.73 10.08 6.13
C HIS A 115 27.65 10.05 4.90
N CYS A 116 27.21 9.39 3.82
CA CYS A 116 27.95 9.29 2.56
C CYS A 116 27.73 10.49 1.61
N HIS A 117 27.01 11.53 2.05
CA HIS A 117 26.63 12.70 1.24
C HIS A 117 25.83 12.35 -0.02
N ILE A 118 25.06 11.24 0.02
CA ILE A 118 24.17 10.82 -1.05
C ILE A 118 22.76 11.37 -0.74
N PRO A 119 22.09 12.08 -1.67
CA PRO A 119 20.74 12.57 -1.44
C PRO A 119 19.76 11.40 -1.23
N ALA A 120 18.94 11.51 -0.20
CA ALA A 120 17.91 10.53 0.11
C ALA A 120 16.53 11.18 0.03
N ILE A 121 15.61 10.52 -0.66
CA ILE A 121 14.19 10.87 -0.73
C ILE A 121 13.44 9.80 0.03
N ILE A 122 12.56 10.17 0.93
CA ILE A 122 11.69 9.24 1.63
C ILE A 122 10.23 9.50 1.28
N HIS A 123 9.39 8.50 1.43
CA HIS A 123 7.97 8.60 1.16
C HIS A 123 7.15 8.13 2.36
N GLU A 124 6.25 8.97 2.84
CA GLU A 124 5.29 8.65 3.90
C GLU A 124 3.94 8.32 3.27
N SER A 125 3.38 7.18 3.66
CA SER A 125 2.10 6.73 3.15
C SER A 125 0.91 7.17 3.99
N ASP A 126 1.05 7.14 5.31
CA ASP A 126 -0.02 7.46 6.24
C ASP A 126 -0.07 8.98 6.54
N ILE A 127 -1.19 9.43 7.09
CA ILE A 127 -1.35 10.85 7.47
C ILE A 127 -0.33 11.23 8.54
N THR A 128 -0.13 10.37 9.54
CA THR A 128 0.86 10.62 10.60
C THR A 128 2.14 9.85 10.33
N PRO A 129 3.32 10.51 10.27
CA PRO A 129 4.57 9.83 10.00
C PRO A 129 4.86 8.72 11.00
N GLY A 130 5.11 7.51 10.49
CA GLY A 130 5.52 6.38 11.29
C GLY A 130 6.88 6.59 11.95
N LEU A 131 7.17 5.85 13.05
CA LEU A 131 8.40 6.03 13.81
C LEU A 131 9.66 5.90 12.94
N ALA A 132 9.69 4.96 12.02
CA ALA A 132 10.81 4.78 11.09
C ALA A 132 11.04 6.04 10.24
N ASN A 133 9.98 6.59 9.64
CA ASN A 133 10.08 7.80 8.85
C ASN A 133 10.40 9.04 9.70
N ARG A 134 9.87 9.15 10.93
CA ARG A 134 10.23 10.25 11.86
C ARG A 134 11.74 10.29 12.15
N ILE A 135 12.39 9.14 12.22
CA ILE A 135 13.85 9.04 12.38
C ILE A 135 14.54 9.36 11.04
N ALA A 136 14.06 8.75 9.94
CA ALA A 136 14.64 8.88 8.61
C ALA A 136 14.57 10.31 8.03
N ILE A 137 13.55 11.12 8.39
CA ILE A 137 13.41 12.54 8.01
C ILE A 137 14.68 13.33 8.29
N ARG A 138 15.41 13.02 9.39
CA ARG A 138 16.67 13.69 9.74
C ARG A 138 17.78 13.47 8.71
N GLY A 139 17.71 12.37 7.97
CA GLY A 139 18.65 12.00 6.91
C GLY A 139 18.18 12.35 5.51
N ALA A 140 16.89 12.61 5.34
CA ALA A 140 16.28 12.86 4.05
C ALA A 140 16.52 14.28 3.53
N LYS A 141 16.73 14.38 2.21
CA LYS A 141 16.76 15.67 1.47
C LYS A 141 15.34 16.13 1.13
N LYS A 142 14.45 15.20 0.76
CA LYS A 142 13.04 15.43 0.46
C LYS A 142 12.16 14.33 1.08
N VAL A 143 10.92 14.69 1.36
CA VAL A 143 9.92 13.82 1.97
C VAL A 143 8.64 13.91 1.16
N CYS A 144 8.36 12.87 0.40
CA CYS A 144 7.09 12.71 -0.32
C CYS A 144 5.99 12.25 0.63
N CYS A 145 4.74 12.61 0.37
CA CYS A 145 3.60 12.14 1.13
C CYS A 145 2.35 11.95 0.26
N ASN A 146 1.44 11.06 0.73
CA ASN A 146 0.18 10.77 0.05
C ASN A 146 -0.89 11.84 0.29
N PHE A 147 -0.97 12.35 1.53
CA PHE A 147 -2.09 13.18 1.98
C PHE A 147 -1.67 14.62 2.21
N PRO A 148 -2.52 15.60 1.83
CA PRO A 148 -2.26 17.01 2.16
C PRO A 148 -2.11 17.24 3.67
N GLU A 149 -2.87 16.52 4.49
CA GLU A 149 -2.83 16.62 5.95
C GLU A 149 -1.49 16.19 6.53
N THR A 150 -0.71 15.38 5.82
CA THR A 150 0.62 14.95 6.26
C THR A 150 1.61 16.11 6.26
N MET A 151 1.42 17.09 5.36
CA MET A 151 2.33 18.23 5.21
C MET A 151 2.60 18.98 6.53
N LYS A 152 1.60 19.09 7.41
CA LYS A 152 1.74 19.76 8.72
C LYS A 152 2.66 19.05 9.71
N TYR A 153 2.93 17.75 9.50
CA TYR A 153 3.82 16.93 10.34
C TYR A 153 5.25 16.85 9.80
N LEU A 154 5.49 17.41 8.61
CA LEU A 154 6.77 17.34 7.91
C LEU A 154 7.48 18.70 7.90
N PRO A 155 8.83 18.74 7.86
CA PRO A 155 9.55 19.99 7.65
C PRO A 155 9.15 20.62 6.30
N SER A 156 8.73 21.89 6.33
CA SER A 156 8.17 22.59 5.17
C SER A 156 9.15 22.71 3.99
N ASP A 157 10.46 22.79 4.27
CA ASP A 157 11.54 22.86 3.26
C ASP A 157 11.78 21.52 2.55
N LYS A 158 11.27 20.40 3.11
CA LYS A 158 11.46 19.04 2.58
C LYS A 158 10.20 18.39 2.04
N ALA A 159 9.04 18.80 2.54
CA ALA A 159 7.76 18.14 2.27
C ALA A 159 7.28 18.39 0.83
N ILE A 160 6.81 17.34 0.17
CA ILE A 160 6.24 17.38 -1.18
C ILE A 160 5.04 16.45 -1.23
N LEU A 161 3.87 16.98 -1.57
CA LEU A 161 2.68 16.20 -1.84
C LEU A 161 2.84 15.55 -3.22
N THR A 162 2.94 14.22 -3.25
CA THR A 162 3.14 13.44 -4.50
C THR A 162 2.01 12.45 -4.76
N GLY A 163 1.19 12.15 -3.76
CA GLY A 163 0.33 10.97 -3.82
C GLY A 163 1.11 9.66 -3.75
N SER A 164 0.41 8.54 -3.86
CA SER A 164 0.99 7.20 -3.82
C SER A 164 1.32 6.69 -5.22
N PRO A 165 2.50 6.10 -5.46
CA PRO A 165 2.78 5.43 -6.74
C PRO A 165 1.87 4.21 -6.89
N ILE A 166 1.05 4.22 -7.92
CA ILE A 166 0.09 3.16 -8.25
C ILE A 166 0.62 2.34 -9.41
N ARG A 167 0.53 1.02 -9.30
CA ARG A 167 0.96 0.10 -10.36
C ARG A 167 0.12 0.30 -11.62
N ARG A 168 0.78 0.48 -12.77
CA ARG A 168 0.09 0.71 -14.05
C ARG A 168 -0.77 -0.47 -14.48
N GLU A 169 -0.38 -1.68 -14.09
CA GLU A 169 -1.09 -2.92 -14.38
C GLU A 169 -2.52 -2.90 -13.85
N LEU A 170 -2.79 -2.18 -12.75
CA LEU A 170 -4.14 -2.06 -12.17
C LEU A 170 -5.16 -1.43 -13.14
N PHE A 171 -4.71 -0.69 -14.15
CA PHE A 171 -5.58 -0.05 -15.14
C PHE A 171 -5.82 -0.90 -16.40
N SER A 172 -5.21 -2.09 -16.50
CA SER A 172 -5.25 -2.96 -17.68
C SER A 172 -5.91 -4.32 -17.44
N GLY A 173 -6.77 -4.43 -16.41
CA GLY A 173 -7.44 -5.66 -16.07
C GLY A 173 -8.51 -6.09 -17.08
N ASP A 174 -8.68 -7.40 -17.23
CA ASP A 174 -9.72 -8.04 -18.05
C ASP A 174 -10.87 -8.54 -17.17
N ALA A 175 -12.00 -7.82 -17.21
CA ALA A 175 -13.19 -8.20 -16.45
C ALA A 175 -13.75 -9.58 -16.84
N ASP A 176 -13.64 -9.98 -18.11
CA ASP A 176 -14.12 -11.29 -18.55
C ASP A 176 -13.20 -12.43 -18.07
N ALA A 177 -11.90 -12.16 -17.94
CA ALA A 177 -10.99 -13.09 -17.27
C ALA A 177 -11.37 -13.29 -15.81
N ALA A 178 -11.72 -12.21 -15.09
CA ALA A 178 -12.18 -12.31 -13.70
C ALA A 178 -13.50 -13.09 -13.57
N VAL A 179 -14.47 -12.91 -14.47
CA VAL A 179 -15.72 -13.72 -14.48
C VAL A 179 -15.40 -15.21 -14.56
N ARG A 180 -14.51 -15.60 -15.48
CA ARG A 180 -14.09 -17.01 -15.64
C ARG A 180 -13.34 -17.52 -14.41
N TYR A 181 -12.42 -16.71 -13.87
CA TYR A 181 -11.61 -17.08 -12.71
C TYR A 181 -12.47 -17.25 -11.45
N CYS A 182 -13.45 -16.35 -11.24
CA CYS A 182 -14.38 -16.41 -10.12
C CYS A 182 -15.50 -17.46 -10.31
N GLY A 183 -15.67 -18.02 -11.50
CA GLY A 183 -16.71 -19.00 -11.80
C GLY A 183 -18.13 -18.40 -11.78
N PHE A 184 -18.26 -17.11 -12.09
CA PHE A 184 -19.57 -16.47 -12.19
C PHE A 184 -20.29 -16.93 -13.47
N PRO A 185 -21.63 -17.14 -13.40
CA PRO A 185 -22.37 -17.66 -14.55
C PRO A 185 -22.50 -16.67 -15.70
N ASP A 186 -22.50 -15.38 -15.38
CA ASP A 186 -22.69 -14.26 -16.32
C ASP A 186 -22.23 -12.94 -15.69
N ARG A 187 -22.67 -11.80 -16.26
CA ARG A 187 -22.42 -10.43 -15.76
C ARG A 187 -23.73 -9.66 -15.49
N ASN A 188 -24.79 -10.37 -15.16
CA ASN A 188 -26.12 -9.78 -15.01
C ASN A 188 -26.32 -9.06 -13.66
N LYS A 189 -25.41 -9.28 -12.71
CA LYS A 189 -25.39 -8.59 -11.41
C LYS A 189 -24.13 -7.74 -11.27
N PRO A 190 -24.19 -6.60 -10.57
CA PRO A 190 -22.99 -5.86 -10.16
C PRO A 190 -22.11 -6.71 -9.24
N VAL A 191 -20.83 -6.39 -9.21
CA VAL A 191 -19.82 -7.14 -8.45
C VAL A 191 -19.31 -6.32 -7.27
N LEU A 192 -19.43 -6.89 -6.08
CA LEU A 192 -18.88 -6.38 -4.83
C LEU A 192 -17.55 -7.09 -4.51
N LEU A 193 -16.45 -6.33 -4.51
CA LEU A 193 -15.13 -6.83 -4.13
C LEU A 193 -14.86 -6.53 -2.65
N ILE A 194 -14.49 -7.56 -1.88
CA ILE A 194 -14.21 -7.45 -0.45
C ILE A 194 -12.74 -7.75 -0.18
N VAL A 195 -12.01 -6.78 0.41
CA VAL A 195 -10.57 -6.88 0.67
C VAL A 195 -10.26 -6.52 2.12
N GLY A 196 -10.03 -7.53 2.94
CA GLY A 196 -9.68 -7.37 4.36
C GLY A 196 -8.23 -6.94 4.64
N GLY A 197 -7.42 -6.68 3.59
CA GLY A 197 -5.97 -6.47 3.66
C GLY A 197 -5.19 -7.76 3.46
N SER A 198 -3.84 -7.69 3.44
CA SER A 198 -2.95 -8.83 3.11
C SER A 198 -3.09 -10.04 4.04
N SER A 199 -3.49 -9.81 5.29
CA SER A 199 -3.72 -10.90 6.27
C SER A 199 -5.19 -11.28 6.41
N GLY A 200 -6.08 -10.61 5.66
CA GLY A 200 -7.51 -10.69 5.85
C GLY A 200 -8.01 -9.92 7.09
N SER A 201 -9.31 -9.93 7.29
CA SER A 201 -9.96 -9.32 8.45
C SER A 201 -11.09 -10.21 8.96
N LYS A 202 -10.89 -10.80 10.13
CA LYS A 202 -11.92 -11.64 10.74
C LYS A 202 -13.23 -10.88 10.92
N ALA A 203 -13.20 -9.63 11.38
CA ALA A 203 -14.40 -8.82 11.59
C ALA A 203 -15.19 -8.61 10.27
N ILE A 204 -14.51 -8.25 9.18
CA ILE A 204 -15.14 -8.08 7.87
C ILE A 204 -15.64 -9.42 7.34
N ASN A 205 -14.83 -10.49 7.40
CA ASN A 205 -15.20 -11.81 6.92
C ASN A 205 -16.48 -12.32 7.63
N ASP A 206 -16.52 -12.19 8.96
CA ASP A 206 -17.65 -12.66 9.76
C ASP A 206 -18.92 -11.82 9.46
N ALA A 207 -18.80 -10.50 9.34
CA ALA A 207 -19.93 -9.62 9.04
C ALA A 207 -20.50 -9.89 7.65
N VAL A 208 -19.66 -10.01 6.63
CA VAL A 208 -20.06 -10.30 5.25
C VAL A 208 -20.76 -11.66 5.15
N ARG A 209 -20.20 -12.68 5.78
CA ARG A 209 -20.78 -14.04 5.74
C ARG A 209 -22.16 -14.15 6.38
N LYS A 210 -22.44 -13.32 7.38
CA LYS A 210 -23.75 -13.30 8.02
C LYS A 210 -24.84 -12.73 7.13
N VAL A 211 -24.53 -11.76 6.27
CA VAL A 211 -25.46 -11.11 5.34
C VAL A 211 -25.25 -11.58 3.89
N LEU A 212 -24.54 -12.70 3.71
CA LEU A 212 -24.22 -13.20 2.38
C LEU A 212 -25.46 -13.55 1.55
N PRO A 213 -26.51 -14.19 2.11
CA PRO A 213 -27.75 -14.45 1.36
C PRO A 213 -28.37 -13.17 0.79
N GLU A 214 -28.51 -12.13 1.59
CA GLU A 214 -29.09 -10.85 1.20
C GLU A 214 -28.24 -10.14 0.13
N LEU A 215 -26.92 -10.15 0.30
CA LEU A 215 -26.00 -9.58 -0.69
C LEU A 215 -26.08 -10.29 -2.03
N LEU A 216 -26.21 -11.62 -2.02
CA LEU A 216 -26.27 -12.43 -3.25
C LEU A 216 -27.59 -12.26 -4.03
N GLU A 217 -28.63 -11.67 -3.44
CA GLU A 217 -29.83 -11.30 -4.18
C GLU A 217 -29.51 -10.26 -5.27
N ASN A 218 -28.61 -9.31 -4.98
CA ASN A 218 -28.35 -8.15 -5.80
C ASN A 218 -26.93 -8.11 -6.40
N PHE A 219 -25.94 -8.84 -5.85
CA PHE A 219 -24.53 -8.78 -6.23
C PHE A 219 -23.94 -10.15 -6.53
N TYR A 220 -22.92 -10.18 -7.36
CA TYR A 220 -21.88 -11.20 -7.29
C TYR A 220 -20.77 -10.72 -6.35
N ILE A 221 -20.14 -11.63 -5.62
CA ILE A 221 -19.20 -11.29 -4.55
C ILE A 221 -17.85 -11.94 -4.76
N ILE A 222 -16.81 -11.13 -4.82
CA ILE A 222 -15.42 -11.56 -4.76
C ILE A 222 -14.89 -11.24 -3.36
N HIS A 223 -14.47 -12.26 -2.60
CA HIS A 223 -14.04 -12.09 -1.21
C HIS A 223 -12.60 -12.55 -0.99
N LEU A 224 -11.68 -11.60 -0.80
CA LEU A 224 -10.29 -11.87 -0.41
C LEU A 224 -10.20 -11.99 1.11
N CYS A 225 -10.36 -13.21 1.60
CA CYS A 225 -10.54 -13.52 3.02
C CYS A 225 -9.26 -13.42 3.85
N GLY A 226 -8.08 -13.53 3.21
CA GLY A 226 -6.78 -13.70 3.87
C GLY A 226 -6.43 -15.16 4.12
N LYS A 227 -5.14 -15.44 4.29
CA LYS A 227 -4.60 -16.79 4.44
C LYS A 227 -5.22 -17.56 5.62
N GLY A 228 -5.69 -18.77 5.36
CA GLY A 228 -6.32 -19.66 6.35
C GLY A 228 -7.73 -19.25 6.77
N ASN A 229 -8.38 -18.33 6.03
CA ASN A 229 -9.72 -17.84 6.38
C ASN A 229 -10.80 -18.21 5.35
N LEU A 230 -10.54 -19.17 4.46
CA LEU A 230 -11.58 -19.71 3.60
C LEU A 230 -12.64 -20.45 4.44
N ASP A 231 -13.89 -20.37 4.00
CA ASP A 231 -14.99 -21.14 4.57
C ASP A 231 -15.39 -22.25 3.61
N GLU A 232 -15.04 -23.48 3.94
CA GLU A 232 -15.31 -24.66 3.10
C GLU A 232 -16.80 -24.92 2.88
N HIS A 233 -17.69 -24.48 3.81
CA HIS A 233 -19.13 -24.63 3.68
C HIS A 233 -19.73 -23.72 2.60
N LEU A 234 -19.03 -22.63 2.25
CA LEU A 234 -19.43 -21.68 1.22
C LEU A 234 -18.79 -21.95 -0.14
N LYS A 235 -18.01 -23.04 -0.26
CA LYS A 235 -17.36 -23.42 -1.50
C LYS A 235 -18.38 -23.87 -2.55
N GLY A 236 -18.29 -23.28 -3.74
CA GLY A 236 -19.20 -23.59 -4.85
C GLY A 236 -20.57 -22.91 -4.77
N LEU A 237 -20.76 -21.98 -3.81
CA LEU A 237 -21.96 -21.16 -3.76
C LEU A 237 -22.02 -20.23 -5.00
N ILE A 238 -23.09 -20.33 -5.76
CA ILE A 238 -23.26 -19.57 -7.00
C ILE A 238 -23.25 -18.07 -6.71
N GLY A 239 -22.41 -17.34 -7.42
CA GLY A 239 -22.28 -15.88 -7.25
C GLY A 239 -21.33 -15.43 -6.14
N TYR A 240 -20.72 -16.39 -5.37
CA TYR A 240 -19.75 -16.10 -4.34
C TYR A 240 -18.41 -16.78 -4.63
N ALA A 241 -17.37 -16.01 -4.83
CA ALA A 241 -16.02 -16.48 -5.02
C ALA A 241 -15.11 -16.00 -3.89
N GLN A 242 -14.51 -16.92 -3.13
CA GLN A 242 -13.60 -16.59 -2.03
C GLN A 242 -12.18 -17.06 -2.31
N PHE A 243 -11.20 -16.25 -1.94
CA PHE A 243 -9.78 -16.51 -2.12
C PHE A 243 -9.00 -16.10 -0.88
N GLU A 244 -7.91 -16.80 -0.58
CA GLU A 244 -7.00 -16.37 0.48
C GLU A 244 -6.33 -15.03 0.14
N TYR A 245 -5.89 -14.90 -1.09
CA TYR A 245 -5.34 -13.68 -1.70
C TYR A 245 -5.40 -13.79 -3.23
N ALA A 246 -5.24 -12.67 -3.91
CA ALA A 246 -5.08 -12.61 -5.35
C ALA A 246 -3.77 -11.86 -5.69
N SER A 247 -3.07 -12.29 -6.71
CA SER A 247 -1.83 -11.67 -7.22
C SER A 247 -2.07 -11.00 -8.56
N ALA A 248 -1.84 -11.72 -9.66
CA ALA A 248 -2.08 -11.23 -11.01
C ALA A 248 -3.58 -11.00 -11.27
N GLU A 249 -4.41 -11.91 -10.75
CA GLU A 249 -5.87 -11.89 -10.90
C GLU A 249 -6.53 -10.68 -10.21
N LEU A 250 -5.86 -10.05 -9.25
CA LEU A 250 -6.38 -8.88 -8.54
C LEU A 250 -6.70 -7.73 -9.50
N THR A 251 -5.90 -7.56 -10.53
CA THR A 251 -6.09 -6.54 -11.56
C THR A 251 -7.41 -6.75 -12.31
N ASP A 252 -7.69 -7.99 -12.69
CA ASP A 252 -8.91 -8.38 -13.39
C ASP A 252 -10.12 -8.28 -12.46
N MET A 253 -9.96 -8.65 -11.18
CA MET A 253 -11.01 -8.49 -10.17
C MET A 253 -11.37 -7.02 -9.96
N PHE A 254 -10.39 -6.11 -9.94
CA PHE A 254 -10.67 -4.67 -9.89
C PHE A 254 -11.37 -4.17 -11.15
N ALA A 255 -11.01 -4.69 -12.33
CA ALA A 255 -11.69 -4.32 -13.58
C ALA A 255 -13.16 -4.75 -13.57
N LEU A 256 -13.46 -5.93 -12.99
CA LEU A 256 -14.82 -6.47 -12.88
C LEU A 256 -15.64 -5.80 -11.78
N ALA A 257 -15.04 -5.40 -10.65
CA ALA A 257 -15.74 -4.87 -9.50
C ALA A 257 -16.44 -3.54 -9.78
N ASP A 258 -17.70 -3.39 -9.38
CA ASP A 258 -18.45 -2.14 -9.42
C ASP A 258 -18.26 -1.30 -8.17
N MET A 259 -18.03 -1.95 -7.02
CA MET A 259 -17.70 -1.30 -5.77
C MET A 259 -16.85 -2.21 -4.88
N ALA A 260 -16.29 -1.65 -3.81
CA ALA A 260 -15.44 -2.41 -2.90
C ALA A 260 -15.75 -2.16 -1.42
N ILE A 261 -15.55 -3.18 -0.58
CA ILE A 261 -15.39 -3.05 0.87
C ILE A 261 -13.93 -3.30 1.19
N SER A 262 -13.28 -2.37 1.91
CA SER A 262 -11.86 -2.48 2.19
C SER A 262 -11.48 -1.98 3.59
N ARG A 263 -10.34 -2.44 4.09
CA ARG A 263 -9.62 -1.74 5.15
C ARG A 263 -9.06 -0.40 4.62
N ALA A 264 -8.83 0.56 5.53
CA ALA A 264 -8.32 1.89 5.17
C ALA A 264 -6.79 2.00 5.23
N GLY A 265 -6.08 0.97 4.74
CA GLY A 265 -4.63 1.05 4.55
C GLY A 265 -4.29 2.04 3.42
N ALA A 266 -3.33 2.92 3.65
CA ALA A 266 -3.02 4.04 2.75
C ALA A 266 -2.84 3.66 1.27
N ASN A 267 -2.18 2.51 0.98
CA ASN A 267 -2.01 2.09 -0.41
C ASN A 267 -3.33 1.59 -1.02
N ALA A 268 -4.09 0.77 -0.28
CA ALA A 268 -5.35 0.22 -0.78
C ALA A 268 -6.35 1.33 -1.14
N ILE A 269 -6.50 2.32 -0.26
CA ILE A 269 -7.42 3.44 -0.55
C ILE A 269 -6.94 4.32 -1.70
N CYS A 270 -5.61 4.49 -1.88
CA CYS A 270 -5.06 5.18 -3.03
C CYS A 270 -5.25 4.39 -4.33
N GLU A 271 -5.22 3.05 -4.29
CA GLU A 271 -5.55 2.19 -5.44
C GLU A 271 -7.03 2.32 -5.81
N LEU A 272 -7.94 2.29 -4.82
CA LEU A 272 -9.38 2.50 -5.04
C LEU A 272 -9.67 3.88 -5.62
N LEU A 273 -9.01 4.94 -5.11
CA LEU A 273 -9.10 6.30 -5.65
C LEU A 273 -8.64 6.34 -7.10
N ALA A 274 -7.48 5.73 -7.40
CA ALA A 274 -6.92 5.71 -8.74
C ALA A 274 -7.81 4.99 -9.77
N LEU A 275 -8.52 3.96 -9.32
CA LEU A 275 -9.45 3.18 -10.14
C LEU A 275 -10.88 3.76 -10.13
N HIS A 276 -11.11 4.87 -9.43
CA HIS A 276 -12.42 5.47 -9.21
C HIS A 276 -13.46 4.46 -8.73
N LYS A 277 -13.07 3.56 -7.81
CA LYS A 277 -13.99 2.51 -7.30
C LYS A 277 -14.76 3.03 -6.10
N PRO A 278 -16.10 3.17 -6.21
CA PRO A 278 -16.97 3.44 -5.06
C PRO A 278 -16.66 2.45 -3.94
N ASN A 279 -16.52 2.92 -2.71
CA ASN A 279 -16.05 2.03 -1.68
C ASN A 279 -16.54 2.35 -0.27
N ILE A 280 -16.62 1.30 0.54
CA ILE A 280 -16.86 1.35 1.98
C ILE A 280 -15.52 1.04 2.65
N LEU A 281 -15.04 1.97 3.46
CA LEU A 281 -13.85 1.78 4.27
C LEU A 281 -14.22 1.36 5.68
N ILE A 282 -13.72 0.21 6.10
CA ILE A 282 -13.84 -0.29 7.47
C ILE A 282 -12.46 -0.23 8.11
N PRO A 283 -12.07 0.91 8.72
CA PRO A 283 -10.75 1.07 9.29
C PRO A 283 -10.53 0.11 10.46
N LEU A 284 -9.30 -0.33 10.65
CA LEU A 284 -8.90 -1.11 11.82
C LEU A 284 -9.09 -0.26 13.08
N SER A 285 -9.72 -0.84 14.11
CA SER A 285 -10.08 -0.13 15.34
C SER A 285 -8.87 0.49 16.06
N ALA A 286 -9.12 1.54 16.83
CA ALA A 286 -8.09 2.19 17.64
C ALA A 286 -7.50 1.24 18.70
N ALA A 287 -8.28 0.26 19.16
CA ALA A 287 -7.81 -0.76 20.10
C ALA A 287 -6.79 -1.73 19.47
N ALA A 288 -6.93 -2.00 18.16
CA ALA A 288 -6.08 -2.94 17.43
C ALA A 288 -4.93 -2.25 16.68
N SER A 289 -4.95 -0.91 16.55
CA SER A 289 -3.99 -0.15 15.75
C SER A 289 -3.54 1.16 16.41
N ARG A 290 -2.73 1.94 15.69
CA ARG A 290 -2.37 3.32 16.09
C ARG A 290 -3.41 4.36 15.68
N GLY A 291 -4.50 3.94 15.05
CA GLY A 291 -5.50 4.84 14.48
C GLY A 291 -5.13 5.42 13.12
N ASP A 292 -4.00 5.02 12.51
CA ASP A 292 -3.59 5.55 11.20
C ASP A 292 -4.68 5.30 10.14
N GLN A 293 -5.30 4.10 10.14
CA GLN A 293 -6.38 3.78 9.21
C GLN A 293 -7.65 4.61 9.44
N ILE A 294 -7.95 4.95 10.68
CA ILE A 294 -9.10 5.82 11.02
C ILE A 294 -8.87 7.22 10.43
N LEU A 295 -7.66 7.76 10.58
CA LEU A 295 -7.31 9.07 10.01
C LEU A 295 -7.36 9.04 8.48
N ASN A 296 -6.82 8.01 7.86
CA ASN A 296 -6.84 7.81 6.41
C ASN A 296 -8.30 7.76 5.89
N ALA A 297 -9.15 6.95 6.53
CA ALA A 297 -10.56 6.83 6.18
C ALA A 297 -11.30 8.18 6.29
N LYS A 298 -11.13 8.89 7.42
CA LYS A 298 -11.75 10.20 7.63
C LYS A 298 -11.31 11.27 6.60
N SER A 299 -10.07 11.21 6.14
CA SER A 299 -9.61 12.08 5.06
C SER A 299 -10.32 11.80 3.74
N PHE A 300 -10.53 10.53 3.40
CA PHE A 300 -11.24 10.12 2.19
C PHE A 300 -12.74 10.41 2.26
N GLU A 301 -13.36 10.18 3.41
CA GLU A 301 -14.75 10.54 3.65
C GLU A 301 -14.99 12.05 3.49
N LYS A 302 -14.14 12.87 4.11
CA LYS A 302 -14.23 14.34 4.01
C LYS A 302 -14.13 14.85 2.58
N GLN A 303 -13.40 14.14 1.72
CA GLN A 303 -13.23 14.47 0.30
C GLN A 303 -14.33 13.87 -0.58
N GLY A 304 -15.27 13.10 0.00
CA GLY A 304 -16.34 12.43 -0.74
C GLY A 304 -15.90 11.22 -1.56
N PHE A 305 -14.72 10.64 -1.27
CA PHE A 305 -14.19 9.50 -2.02
C PHE A 305 -14.70 8.16 -1.52
N SER A 306 -15.12 8.09 -0.25
CA SER A 306 -15.48 6.84 0.41
C SER A 306 -16.57 7.04 1.43
N TYR A 307 -17.37 6.01 1.64
CA TYR A 307 -18.21 5.85 2.83
C TYR A 307 -17.36 5.20 3.93
N VAL A 308 -17.47 5.69 5.17
CA VAL A 308 -16.71 5.12 6.30
C VAL A 308 -17.70 4.45 7.28
N LEU A 309 -17.47 3.17 7.56
CA LEU A 309 -18.14 2.38 8.58
C LEU A 309 -17.10 1.97 9.63
N GLU A 310 -17.14 2.57 10.80
CA GLU A 310 -16.22 2.22 11.89
C GLU A 310 -16.41 0.76 12.33
N GLU A 311 -15.32 0.04 12.61
CA GLU A 311 -15.36 -1.40 12.94
C GLU A 311 -16.25 -1.67 14.16
N GLU A 312 -16.30 -0.75 15.12
CA GLU A 312 -17.12 -0.81 16.32
C GLU A 312 -18.61 -0.70 16.02
N GLN A 313 -18.98 -0.15 14.86
CA GLN A 313 -20.38 0.00 14.39
C GLN A 313 -20.77 -1.09 13.37
N LEU A 314 -19.86 -2.02 13.06
CA LEU A 314 -20.07 -3.05 12.06
C LEU A 314 -21.05 -4.11 12.56
N THR A 315 -22.28 -4.04 12.07
CA THR A 315 -23.36 -5.01 12.28
C THR A 315 -23.93 -5.46 10.92
N GLU A 316 -24.78 -6.47 10.92
CA GLU A 316 -25.49 -6.93 9.72
C GLU A 316 -26.26 -5.77 9.07
N GLN A 317 -27.05 -5.05 9.86
CA GLN A 317 -27.87 -3.94 9.38
C GLN A 317 -27.04 -2.77 8.85
N THR A 318 -25.96 -2.35 9.57
CA THR A 318 -25.17 -1.21 9.14
C THR A 318 -24.35 -1.54 7.89
N LEU A 319 -23.91 -2.80 7.72
CA LEU A 319 -23.21 -3.24 6.53
C LEU A 319 -24.12 -3.23 5.30
N LEU A 320 -25.32 -3.80 5.39
CA LEU A 320 -26.31 -3.78 4.30
C LEU A 320 -26.68 -2.35 3.92
N SER A 321 -26.99 -1.50 4.92
CA SER A 321 -27.30 -0.09 4.67
C SER A 321 -26.15 0.67 4.00
N ALA A 322 -24.90 0.39 4.38
CA ALA A 322 -23.74 1.01 3.76
C ALA A 322 -23.53 0.54 2.30
N VAL A 323 -23.80 -0.73 2.01
CA VAL A 323 -23.74 -1.27 0.63
C VAL A 323 -24.79 -0.59 -0.24
N ASP A 324 -26.03 -0.51 0.23
CA ASP A 324 -27.12 0.16 -0.50
C ASP A 324 -26.82 1.65 -0.72
N GLU A 325 -26.35 2.35 0.30
CA GLU A 325 -25.99 3.78 0.22
C GLU A 325 -24.92 4.02 -0.84
N VAL A 326 -23.81 3.29 -0.78
CA VAL A 326 -22.70 3.49 -1.72
C VAL A 326 -23.09 3.07 -3.13
N PHE A 327 -23.81 1.97 -3.29
CA PHE A 327 -24.21 1.48 -4.62
C PHE A 327 -25.20 2.42 -5.30
N ASN A 328 -26.20 2.92 -4.57
CA ASN A 328 -27.20 3.84 -5.11
C ASN A 328 -26.60 5.21 -5.45
N ASN A 329 -25.60 5.65 -4.71
CA ASN A 329 -24.91 6.94 -4.90
C ASN A 329 -23.54 6.82 -5.59
N ARG A 330 -23.20 5.67 -6.21
CA ARG A 330 -21.88 5.39 -6.78
C ARG A 330 -21.35 6.46 -7.73
N ASP A 331 -22.24 7.08 -8.51
CA ASP A 331 -21.85 8.12 -9.47
C ASP A 331 -21.32 9.39 -8.78
N ILE A 332 -21.78 9.66 -7.56
CA ILE A 332 -21.29 10.79 -6.72
C ILE A 332 -19.83 10.52 -6.31
N TYR A 333 -19.56 9.29 -5.83
CA TYR A 333 -18.21 8.89 -5.43
C TYR A 333 -17.25 8.87 -6.61
N VAL A 334 -17.68 8.30 -7.77
CA VAL A 334 -16.87 8.27 -9.00
C VAL A 334 -16.53 9.68 -9.44
N LYS A 335 -17.51 10.59 -9.46
CA LYS A 335 -17.29 11.98 -9.83
C LYS A 335 -16.32 12.68 -8.88
N ALA A 336 -16.50 12.56 -7.58
CA ALA A 336 -15.60 13.17 -6.60
C ALA A 336 -14.15 12.65 -6.76
N MET A 337 -13.97 11.34 -6.97
CA MET A 337 -12.66 10.74 -7.22
C MET A 337 -12.04 11.23 -8.54
N ALA A 338 -12.81 11.33 -9.60
CA ALA A 338 -12.34 11.84 -10.89
C ALA A 338 -11.92 13.32 -10.83
N GLU A 339 -12.64 14.13 -10.05
CA GLU A 339 -12.33 15.55 -9.82
C GLU A 339 -11.18 15.79 -8.82
N SER A 340 -10.67 14.74 -8.17
CA SER A 340 -9.62 14.85 -7.14
C SER A 340 -8.27 15.38 -7.64
N GLY A 341 -8.13 15.57 -8.95
CA GLY A 341 -6.88 16.04 -9.56
C GLY A 341 -5.75 15.04 -9.34
N GLN A 342 -6.01 13.75 -9.59
CA GLN A 342 -5.00 12.69 -9.44
C GLN A 342 -3.66 13.13 -10.03
N MET A 343 -2.68 13.32 -9.15
CA MET A 343 -1.32 13.62 -9.57
C MET A 343 -0.71 12.37 -10.23
N ASP A 344 0.01 12.55 -11.32
CA ASP A 344 0.94 11.53 -11.81
C ASP A 344 2.04 11.33 -10.75
N SER A 345 1.71 10.55 -9.73
CA SER A 345 2.60 10.31 -8.58
C SER A 345 3.93 9.69 -9.02
N ILE A 346 3.88 8.76 -9.99
CA ILE A 346 5.09 8.10 -10.52
C ILE A 346 5.96 9.12 -11.24
N GLY A 347 5.40 9.88 -12.20
CA GLY A 347 6.15 10.89 -12.93
C GLY A 347 6.67 12.01 -12.04
N THR A 348 5.88 12.43 -11.04
CA THR A 348 6.31 13.45 -10.05
C THR A 348 7.49 12.95 -9.21
N ILE A 349 7.44 11.71 -8.71
CA ILE A 349 8.52 11.14 -7.90
C ILE A 349 9.77 10.90 -8.76
N VAL A 350 9.63 10.41 -10.00
CA VAL A 350 10.77 10.22 -10.91
C VAL A 350 11.44 11.54 -11.22
N LYS A 351 10.69 12.58 -11.58
CA LYS A 351 11.24 13.94 -11.79
C LYS A 351 11.94 14.49 -10.55
N LEU A 352 11.38 14.23 -9.36
CA LEU A 352 12.02 14.62 -8.11
C LEU A 352 13.34 13.87 -7.90
N ILE A 353 13.39 12.57 -8.16
CA ILE A 353 14.62 11.75 -8.11
C ILE A 353 15.66 12.29 -9.08
N GLU A 354 15.29 12.56 -10.34
CA GLU A 354 16.18 13.13 -11.34
C GLU A 354 16.75 14.49 -10.92
N SER A 355 15.94 15.34 -10.30
CA SER A 355 16.38 16.66 -9.80
C SER A 355 17.42 16.59 -8.67
N GLN A 356 17.55 15.43 -8.01
CA GLN A 356 18.53 15.18 -6.95
C GLN A 356 19.73 14.37 -7.45
N THR A 357 19.68 13.81 -8.66
CA THR A 357 20.77 13.07 -9.30
C THR A 357 21.78 14.08 -9.89
N LYS A 358 23.06 13.87 -9.63
CA LYS A 358 24.16 14.75 -10.12
C LYS A 358 24.61 14.37 -11.53
#